data_2402aec8b1159b4a1eeddbafa63cdb49
#
_entry.id   2402aec8b1159b4a1eeddbafa63cdb49
#
_cell.length_a   1.000
_cell.length_b   1.000
_cell.length_c   1.000
_cell.angle_alpha   90.00
_cell.angle_beta   90.00
_cell.angle_gamma   90.00
#
_symmetry.space_group_name_H-M   'P 1'
#
loop_
_entity.id
_entity.type
_entity.pdbx_description
1 polymer ?
#
loop_
_entity_poly.entity_id
_entity_poly.type
_entity_poly.pdbx_seq_one_letter_code
_entity_poly.pdbx_strand_id
1 'polypeptide(L)'
;MRYNAVASLLKSPHPPPPDALAAQKEAIVIDLYTWTTPNGRKISILLEELGLPYTVHPVDISKDEQFKPDFLKISPNNRIPAIVDRDNGFHLMESGAIMLYLAEKAGSPLLPRAVEPRYRVVEWLMWQMGGPGPMFGQVHHFVKYNPGKAPYAEERYLKEAHRLYGVLDRRLGEAEFVGDTYSVADIAIWPWVSRYEWQTVDLKQYPNVLRWYRALAARPAFQTGYHVPKKVQEVPMP
;
A
#
# COMPACT_ATOMS: atom_id res chain seq x y z
N MET A 1 26.47 19.90 -13.46
CA MET A 1 26.94 20.32 -12.14
C MET A 1 25.75 20.58 -11.19
N ARG A 2 24.97 19.60 -10.79
CA ARG A 2 23.85 19.75 -9.80
C ARG A 2 23.68 18.56 -8.86
N TYR A 3 24.77 17.78 -8.61
CA TYR A 3 24.74 16.64 -7.68
C TYR A 3 25.15 16.98 -6.24
N ASN A 4 25.59 18.23 -5.96
CA ASN A 4 26.19 18.57 -4.65
C ASN A 4 25.21 19.04 -3.58
N ALA A 5 23.95 19.34 -3.89
CA ALA A 5 23.00 19.87 -2.91
C ALA A 5 22.34 18.74 -2.05
N VAL A 6 22.16 17.57 -2.62
CA VAL A 6 21.51 16.44 -1.91
C VAL A 6 22.46 15.73 -0.95
N ALA A 7 23.77 15.72 -1.25
CA ALA A 7 24.78 15.10 -0.39
C ALA A 7 25.02 15.85 0.95
N SER A 8 24.62 17.13 1.03
CA SER A 8 24.75 17.94 2.25
C SER A 8 23.71 17.60 3.32
N LEU A 9 22.54 17.11 2.92
CA LEU A 9 21.44 16.79 3.85
C LEU A 9 21.65 15.46 4.59
N LEU A 10 22.51 14.58 4.08
CA LEU A 10 22.81 13.29 4.71
C LEU A 10 23.86 13.39 5.85
N LYS A 11 24.40 14.57 6.12
CA LYS A 11 25.47 14.76 7.13
C LYS A 11 25.02 15.39 8.45
N SER A 12 23.74 15.74 8.62
CA SER A 12 23.28 16.30 9.88
C SER A 12 22.83 15.18 10.84
N PRO A 13 23.44 15.06 12.04
CA PRO A 13 23.01 14.10 13.05
C PRO A 13 21.68 14.50 13.74
N HIS A 14 21.13 15.66 13.42
CA HIS A 14 19.87 16.14 13.99
C HIS A 14 18.74 16.11 12.95
N PRO A 15 17.53 15.69 13.36
CA PRO A 15 16.37 15.83 12.49
C PRO A 15 16.16 17.30 12.14
N PRO A 16 15.72 17.62 10.91
CA PRO A 16 15.40 19.00 10.57
C PRO A 16 14.33 19.56 11.50
N PRO A 17 14.35 20.89 11.77
CA PRO A 17 13.33 21.51 12.61
C PRO A 17 11.92 21.32 12.04
N PRO A 18 10.87 21.31 12.87
CA PRO A 18 9.48 21.05 12.44
C PRO A 18 9.02 21.94 11.26
N ASP A 19 9.43 23.19 11.23
CA ASP A 19 9.08 24.15 10.18
C ASP A 19 9.72 23.80 8.82
N ALA A 20 10.95 23.25 8.82
CA ALA A 20 11.62 22.79 7.61
C ALA A 20 10.96 21.51 7.04
N LEU A 21 10.47 20.62 7.91
CA LEU A 21 9.69 19.45 7.53
C LEU A 21 8.31 19.84 6.94
N ALA A 22 7.66 20.84 7.52
CA ALA A 22 6.38 21.37 7.03
C ALA A 22 6.55 22.02 5.65
N ALA A 23 7.53 22.92 5.49
CA ALA A 23 7.85 23.57 4.21
C ALA A 23 8.27 22.57 3.13
N GLN A 24 8.99 21.50 3.49
CA GLN A 24 9.37 20.44 2.57
C GLN A 24 8.14 19.61 2.13
N LYS A 25 7.16 19.38 3.00
CA LYS A 25 5.91 18.69 2.65
C LYS A 25 5.05 19.50 1.69
N GLU A 26 4.98 20.82 1.83
CA GLU A 26 4.25 21.69 0.91
C GLU A 26 4.85 21.72 -0.51
N ALA A 27 6.17 21.49 -0.64
CA ALA A 27 6.87 21.47 -1.92
C ALA A 27 6.74 20.12 -2.67
N ILE A 28 6.48 19.01 -1.97
CA ILE A 28 6.39 17.69 -2.59
C ILE A 28 5.02 17.54 -3.24
N VAL A 29 4.97 17.48 -4.57
CA VAL A 29 3.75 17.16 -5.32
C VAL A 29 3.95 15.84 -6.07
N ILE A 30 3.11 14.87 -5.77
CA ILE A 30 3.14 13.54 -6.38
C ILE A 30 1.99 13.41 -7.38
N ASP A 31 2.30 13.05 -8.62
CA ASP A 31 1.29 12.56 -9.55
C ASP A 31 1.04 11.09 -9.28
N LEU A 32 -0.16 10.74 -8.83
CA LEU A 32 -0.57 9.38 -8.54
C LEU A 32 -1.44 8.82 -9.67
N TYR A 33 -0.91 7.85 -10.39
CA TYR A 33 -1.62 7.08 -11.42
C TYR A 33 -2.21 5.83 -10.78
N THR A 34 -3.54 5.77 -10.65
CA THR A 34 -4.19 4.77 -9.82
C THR A 34 -5.60 4.39 -10.28
N TRP A 35 -6.13 3.32 -9.69
CA TRP A 35 -7.52 2.89 -9.80
C TRP A 35 -8.02 2.28 -8.49
N THR A 36 -9.35 2.04 -8.36
CA THR A 36 -10.01 1.54 -7.14
C THR A 36 -9.67 0.07 -6.80
N THR A 37 -8.39 -0.27 -6.81
CA THR A 37 -7.87 -1.61 -6.48
C THR A 37 -7.17 -1.61 -5.13
N PRO A 38 -6.97 -2.77 -4.48
CA PRO A 38 -6.18 -2.82 -3.26
C PRO A 38 -4.78 -2.22 -3.39
N ASN A 39 -4.09 -2.44 -4.51
CA ASN A 39 -2.75 -1.88 -4.72
C ASN A 39 -2.77 -0.36 -4.91
N GLY A 40 -3.77 0.19 -5.62
CA GLY A 40 -3.94 1.64 -5.74
C GLY A 40 -4.17 2.30 -4.38
N ARG A 41 -5.01 1.69 -3.56
CA ARG A 41 -5.34 2.16 -2.20
C ARG A 41 -4.16 2.18 -1.23
N LYS A 42 -3.16 1.32 -1.41
CA LYS A 42 -1.93 1.39 -0.60
C LYS A 42 -1.30 2.79 -0.68
N ILE A 43 -1.22 3.33 -1.90
CA ILE A 43 -0.52 4.59 -2.14
C ILE A 43 -1.37 5.79 -1.75
N SER A 44 -2.67 5.79 -2.07
CA SER A 44 -3.55 6.88 -1.65
C SER A 44 -3.65 6.97 -0.12
N ILE A 45 -3.79 5.84 0.58
CA ILE A 45 -3.78 5.83 2.05
C ILE A 45 -2.44 6.32 2.60
N LEU A 46 -1.33 5.88 2.03
CA LEU A 46 -0.02 6.33 2.49
C LEU A 46 0.19 7.84 2.29
N LEU A 47 -0.23 8.39 1.14
CA LEU A 47 -0.14 9.83 0.87
C LEU A 47 -0.95 10.64 1.87
N GLU A 48 -2.15 10.19 2.21
CA GLU A 48 -2.99 10.79 3.28
C GLU A 48 -2.32 10.70 4.67
N GLU A 49 -1.74 9.55 5.02
CA GLU A 49 -1.01 9.37 6.30
C GLU A 49 0.24 10.26 6.38
N LEU A 50 0.93 10.47 5.28
CA LEU A 50 2.10 11.34 5.21
C LEU A 50 1.73 12.82 5.16
N GLY A 51 0.48 13.16 4.83
CA GLY A 51 0.03 14.52 4.57
C GLY A 51 0.78 15.12 3.37
N LEU A 52 1.10 14.31 2.36
CA LEU A 52 1.77 14.78 1.15
C LEU A 52 0.75 15.23 0.12
N PRO A 53 0.90 16.41 -0.50
CA PRO A 53 0.03 16.84 -1.58
C PRO A 53 0.24 15.96 -2.82
N TYR A 54 -0.85 15.58 -3.47
CA TYR A 54 -0.80 14.77 -4.67
C TYR A 54 -1.93 15.12 -5.65
N THR A 55 -1.68 14.84 -6.94
CA THR A 55 -2.66 14.94 -8.02
C THR A 55 -3.02 13.54 -8.48
N VAL A 56 -4.32 13.25 -8.56
CA VAL A 56 -4.82 11.94 -8.98
C VAL A 56 -4.99 11.90 -10.50
N HIS A 57 -4.39 10.90 -11.12
CA HIS A 57 -4.56 10.55 -12.52
C HIS A 57 -5.24 9.16 -12.61
N PRO A 58 -6.55 9.10 -12.80
CA PRO A 58 -7.25 7.83 -12.93
C PRO A 58 -6.78 7.05 -14.16
N VAL A 59 -6.47 5.75 -13.97
CA VAL A 59 -6.17 4.81 -15.05
C VAL A 59 -7.17 3.67 -14.97
N ASP A 60 -8.24 3.75 -15.78
CA ASP A 60 -9.32 2.78 -15.75
C ASP A 60 -8.89 1.46 -16.39
N ILE A 61 -8.52 0.50 -15.55
CA ILE A 61 -8.06 -0.82 -16.01
C ILE A 61 -9.16 -1.68 -16.62
N SER A 62 -10.44 -1.30 -16.44
CA SER A 62 -11.56 -1.96 -17.12
C SER A 62 -11.73 -1.51 -18.58
N LYS A 63 -11.02 -0.42 -18.97
CA LYS A 63 -10.98 0.14 -20.32
C LYS A 63 -9.61 0.02 -20.96
N ASP A 64 -8.76 -0.85 -20.43
CA ASP A 64 -7.40 -1.08 -20.93
C ASP A 64 -6.50 0.16 -20.98
N GLU A 65 -6.81 1.18 -20.16
CA GLU A 65 -6.02 2.42 -20.12
C GLU A 65 -4.58 2.21 -19.66
N GLN A 66 -4.29 1.14 -18.92
CA GLN A 66 -2.95 0.75 -18.50
C GLN A 66 -2.04 0.35 -19.67
N PHE A 67 -2.59 0.12 -20.85
CA PHE A 67 -1.82 -0.19 -22.08
C PHE A 67 -1.57 1.03 -22.96
N LYS A 68 -2.07 2.22 -22.59
CA LYS A 68 -1.82 3.45 -23.34
C LYS A 68 -0.33 3.79 -23.34
N PRO A 69 0.25 4.22 -24.49
CA PRO A 69 1.69 4.49 -24.61
C PRO A 69 2.23 5.48 -23.58
N ASP A 70 1.44 6.49 -23.20
CA ASP A 70 1.89 7.48 -22.21
C ASP A 70 1.97 6.90 -20.80
N PHE A 71 1.06 5.99 -20.44
CA PHE A 71 1.16 5.30 -19.16
C PHE A 71 2.32 4.30 -19.13
N LEU A 72 2.62 3.63 -20.25
CA LEU A 72 3.75 2.69 -20.35
C LEU A 72 5.11 3.38 -20.15
N LYS A 73 5.24 4.67 -20.45
CA LYS A 73 6.46 5.45 -20.15
C LYS A 73 6.68 5.60 -18.64
N ILE A 74 5.60 5.59 -17.84
CA ILE A 74 5.62 5.75 -16.39
C ILE A 74 5.70 4.38 -15.69
N SER A 75 4.93 3.41 -16.19
CA SER A 75 4.85 2.04 -15.68
C SER A 75 5.06 1.02 -16.80
N PRO A 76 6.32 0.64 -17.10
CA PRO A 76 6.63 -0.33 -18.15
C PRO A 76 5.96 -1.70 -17.99
N ASN A 77 5.60 -2.06 -16.75
CA ASN A 77 4.86 -3.28 -16.42
C ASN A 77 3.35 -3.18 -16.69
N ASN A 78 2.86 -2.05 -17.22
CA ASN A 78 1.43 -1.80 -17.46
C ASN A 78 0.51 -2.09 -16.26
N ARG A 79 0.97 -1.76 -15.06
CA ARG A 79 0.24 -1.94 -13.80
C ARG A 79 0.12 -0.63 -13.03
N ILE A 80 -1.00 -0.47 -12.36
CA ILE A 80 -1.21 0.57 -11.35
C ILE A 80 -0.96 -0.04 -9.95
N PRO A 81 -0.55 0.77 -8.97
CA PRO A 81 -0.24 2.20 -9.04
C PRO A 81 1.14 2.49 -9.64
N ALA A 82 1.30 3.72 -10.12
CA ALA A 82 2.58 4.32 -10.43
C ALA A 82 2.57 5.77 -9.98
N ILE A 83 3.74 6.37 -9.78
CA ILE A 83 3.87 7.78 -9.42
C ILE A 83 4.86 8.50 -10.32
N VAL A 84 4.70 9.84 -10.41
CA VAL A 84 5.73 10.75 -10.84
C VAL A 84 5.96 11.76 -9.72
N ASP A 85 7.18 11.85 -9.24
CA ASP A 85 7.58 12.88 -8.28
C ASP A 85 7.97 14.13 -9.05
N ARG A 86 7.16 15.19 -8.94
CA ARG A 86 7.38 16.44 -9.67
C ARG A 86 8.63 17.21 -9.23
N ASP A 87 9.10 16.94 -8.02
CA ASP A 87 10.27 17.62 -7.47
C ASP A 87 11.57 17.27 -8.24
N ASN A 88 11.65 16.05 -8.75
CA ASN A 88 12.83 15.54 -9.43
C ASN A 88 12.55 14.81 -10.76
N GLY A 89 11.28 14.70 -11.16
CA GLY A 89 10.85 14.00 -12.37
C GLY A 89 10.98 12.47 -12.29
N PHE A 90 11.15 11.90 -11.09
CA PHE A 90 11.33 10.46 -10.91
C PHE A 90 10.03 9.71 -11.10
N HIS A 91 10.03 8.75 -12.03
CA HIS A 91 8.92 7.83 -12.25
C HIS A 91 9.17 6.55 -11.46
N LEU A 92 8.15 6.05 -10.78
CA LEU A 92 8.28 4.81 -10.02
C LEU A 92 7.00 3.98 -10.12
N MET A 93 7.16 2.71 -10.44
CA MET A 93 6.14 1.68 -10.35
C MET A 93 6.45 0.73 -9.17
N GLU A 94 5.60 -0.29 -8.95
CA GLU A 94 5.62 -1.23 -7.83
C GLU A 94 5.19 -0.59 -6.51
N SER A 95 4.00 -0.98 -6.03
CA SER A 95 3.40 -0.36 -4.85
C SER A 95 4.31 -0.44 -3.61
N GLY A 96 5.04 -1.55 -3.41
CA GLY A 96 5.99 -1.68 -2.30
C GLY A 96 7.16 -0.71 -2.42
N ALA A 97 7.74 -0.56 -3.62
CA ALA A 97 8.83 0.38 -3.86
C ALA A 97 8.37 1.84 -3.69
N ILE A 98 7.18 2.17 -4.20
CA ILE A 98 6.57 3.50 -4.02
C ILE A 98 6.39 3.81 -2.53
N MET A 99 5.92 2.85 -1.74
CA MET A 99 5.71 3.05 -0.30
C MET A 99 7.01 3.33 0.44
N LEU A 100 8.08 2.58 0.14
CA LEU A 100 9.41 2.82 0.71
C LEU A 100 9.92 4.21 0.32
N TYR A 101 9.85 4.55 -0.96
CA TYR A 101 10.30 5.84 -1.48
C TYR A 101 9.60 7.03 -0.82
N LEU A 102 8.26 7.01 -0.76
CA LEU A 102 7.48 8.11 -0.18
C LEU A 102 7.72 8.26 1.32
N ALA A 103 7.80 7.15 2.06
CA ALA A 103 8.09 7.18 3.49
C ALA A 103 9.52 7.69 3.79
N GLU A 104 10.50 7.30 2.98
CA GLU A 104 11.88 7.80 3.08
C GLU A 104 11.96 9.29 2.74
N LYS A 105 11.38 9.70 1.61
CA LYS A 105 11.36 11.10 1.16
C LYS A 105 10.70 12.02 2.19
N ALA A 106 9.62 11.56 2.83
CA ALA A 106 8.93 12.29 3.90
C ALA A 106 9.66 12.24 5.26
N GLY A 107 10.72 11.44 5.40
CA GLY A 107 11.38 11.21 6.69
C GLY A 107 10.44 10.61 7.75
N SER A 108 9.44 9.82 7.31
CA SER A 108 8.36 9.32 8.15
C SER A 108 8.79 8.19 9.09
N PRO A 109 8.28 8.16 10.34
CA PRO A 109 8.47 7.03 11.23
C PRO A 109 7.77 5.74 10.77
N LEU A 110 6.86 5.81 9.78
CA LEU A 110 6.24 4.63 9.17
C LEU A 110 7.27 3.70 8.48
N LEU A 111 8.48 4.19 8.25
CA LEU A 111 9.64 3.41 7.85
C LEU A 111 10.82 3.81 8.74
N PRO A 112 11.12 3.04 9.81
CA PRO A 112 12.18 3.36 10.76
C PRO A 112 13.55 3.52 10.10
N ARG A 113 14.40 4.39 10.67
CA ARG A 113 15.78 4.58 10.18
C ARG A 113 16.77 3.56 10.75
N ALA A 114 16.53 3.07 11.98
CA ALA A 114 17.35 2.05 12.61
C ALA A 114 17.22 0.73 11.86
N VAL A 115 18.32 0.00 11.71
CA VAL A 115 18.43 -1.17 10.82
C VAL A 115 17.42 -2.25 11.18
N GLU A 116 17.42 -2.73 12.41
CA GLU A 116 16.56 -3.85 12.82
C GLU A 116 15.05 -3.53 12.72
N PRO A 117 14.54 -2.42 13.29
CA PRO A 117 13.14 -2.05 13.12
C PRO A 117 12.75 -1.83 11.65
N ARG A 118 13.65 -1.24 10.85
CA ARG A 118 13.42 -1.03 9.41
C ARG A 118 13.21 -2.36 8.69
N TYR A 119 14.09 -3.33 8.91
CA TYR A 119 14.00 -4.62 8.25
C TYR A 119 12.83 -5.46 8.77
N ARG A 120 12.39 -5.27 10.00
CA ARG A 120 11.13 -5.85 10.48
C ARG A 120 9.93 -5.33 9.66
N VAL A 121 9.87 -4.04 9.37
CA VAL A 121 8.84 -3.45 8.50
C VAL A 121 8.97 -3.95 7.07
N VAL A 122 10.20 -3.97 6.51
CA VAL A 122 10.46 -4.43 5.14
C VAL A 122 10.12 -5.91 4.97
N GLU A 123 10.42 -6.77 5.95
CA GLU A 123 10.04 -8.18 5.96
C GLU A 123 8.54 -8.36 5.73
N TRP A 124 7.70 -7.67 6.49
CA TRP A 124 6.24 -7.77 6.35
C TRP A 124 5.71 -7.08 5.10
N LEU A 125 6.37 -6.02 4.64
CA LEU A 125 6.05 -5.44 3.33
C LEU A 125 6.34 -6.44 2.19
N MET A 126 7.50 -7.10 2.22
CA MET A 126 7.84 -8.13 1.21
C MET A 126 6.94 -9.35 1.32
N TRP A 127 6.56 -9.78 2.54
CA TRP A 127 5.57 -10.82 2.74
C TRP A 127 4.23 -10.46 2.06
N GLN A 128 3.78 -9.20 2.20
CA GLN A 128 2.56 -8.74 1.53
C GLN A 128 2.71 -8.77 0.01
N MET A 129 3.85 -8.31 -0.53
CA MET A 129 4.09 -8.24 -1.97
C MET A 129 4.23 -9.63 -2.62
N GLY A 130 4.83 -10.60 -1.91
CA GLY A 130 5.04 -11.96 -2.41
C GLY A 130 3.92 -12.96 -2.07
N GLY A 131 3.11 -12.67 -1.05
CA GLY A 131 2.07 -13.57 -0.53
C GLY A 131 0.65 -13.02 -0.70
N PRO A 132 0.13 -12.25 0.28
CA PRO A 132 -1.27 -11.81 0.27
C PRO A 132 -1.69 -11.10 -1.01
N GLY A 133 -0.89 -10.19 -1.54
CA GLY A 133 -1.21 -9.47 -2.78
C GLY A 133 -1.52 -10.42 -3.94
N PRO A 134 -0.55 -11.23 -4.38
CA PRO A 134 -0.76 -12.17 -5.48
C PRO A 134 -1.80 -13.24 -5.17
N MET A 135 -1.76 -13.86 -3.98
CA MET A 135 -2.64 -15.01 -3.69
C MET A 135 -4.09 -14.59 -3.52
N PHE A 136 -4.38 -13.49 -2.80
CA PHE A 136 -5.74 -12.95 -2.73
C PHE A 136 -6.23 -12.47 -4.11
N GLY A 137 -5.33 -11.97 -4.95
CA GLY A 137 -5.63 -11.67 -6.35
C GLY A 137 -6.09 -12.90 -7.13
N GLN A 138 -5.47 -14.06 -6.92
CA GLN A 138 -5.90 -15.32 -7.53
C GLN A 138 -7.26 -15.77 -6.99
N VAL A 139 -7.52 -15.62 -5.68
CA VAL A 139 -8.88 -15.89 -5.14
C VAL A 139 -9.91 -15.00 -5.83
N HIS A 140 -9.64 -13.70 -5.98
CA HIS A 140 -10.56 -12.82 -6.71
C HIS A 140 -10.78 -13.30 -8.16
N HIS A 141 -9.72 -13.73 -8.85
CA HIS A 141 -9.82 -14.20 -10.22
C HIS A 141 -10.67 -15.47 -10.34
N PHE A 142 -10.36 -16.50 -9.56
CA PHE A 142 -11.00 -17.81 -9.71
C PHE A 142 -12.34 -17.91 -8.98
N VAL A 143 -12.45 -17.35 -7.78
CA VAL A 143 -13.64 -17.51 -6.94
C VAL A 143 -14.65 -16.39 -7.17
N LYS A 144 -14.21 -15.11 -7.31
CA LYS A 144 -15.13 -13.98 -7.43
C LYS A 144 -15.54 -13.70 -8.87
N TYR A 145 -14.58 -13.71 -9.81
CA TYR A 145 -14.84 -13.31 -11.20
C TYR A 145 -15.15 -14.48 -12.13
N ASN A 146 -14.68 -15.68 -11.82
CA ASN A 146 -14.83 -16.87 -12.66
C ASN A 146 -15.25 -18.11 -11.85
N PRO A 147 -16.29 -18.03 -11.00
CA PRO A 147 -16.67 -19.15 -10.13
C PRO A 147 -17.03 -20.39 -10.93
N GLY A 148 -16.59 -21.57 -10.46
CA GLY A 148 -16.87 -22.87 -11.04
C GLY A 148 -16.09 -23.21 -12.32
N LYS A 149 -15.26 -22.27 -12.85
CA LYS A 149 -14.48 -22.53 -14.08
C LYS A 149 -13.21 -23.33 -13.85
N ALA A 150 -12.65 -23.33 -12.62
CA ALA A 150 -11.42 -24.01 -12.29
C ALA A 150 -11.45 -24.51 -10.83
N PRO A 151 -12.25 -25.55 -10.51
CA PRO A 151 -12.46 -25.97 -9.12
C PRO A 151 -11.18 -26.27 -8.34
N TYR A 152 -10.19 -26.90 -8.96
CA TYR A 152 -8.90 -27.16 -8.31
C TYR A 152 -8.17 -25.87 -7.93
N ALA A 153 -8.18 -24.84 -8.80
CA ALA A 153 -7.55 -23.56 -8.51
C ALA A 153 -8.32 -22.80 -7.42
N GLU A 154 -9.65 -22.85 -7.45
CA GLU A 154 -10.51 -22.24 -6.43
C GLU A 154 -10.19 -22.81 -5.05
N GLU A 155 -10.19 -24.16 -4.91
CA GLU A 155 -9.84 -24.82 -3.65
C GLU A 155 -8.42 -24.48 -3.19
N ARG A 156 -7.44 -24.57 -4.09
CA ARG A 156 -6.04 -24.29 -3.80
C ARG A 156 -5.84 -22.87 -3.27
N TYR A 157 -6.40 -21.87 -3.94
CA TYR A 157 -6.18 -20.47 -3.56
C TYR A 157 -7.00 -20.06 -2.34
N LEU A 158 -8.20 -20.63 -2.12
CA LEU A 158 -8.93 -20.46 -0.86
C LEU A 158 -8.15 -21.01 0.33
N LYS A 159 -7.59 -22.21 0.20
CA LYS A 159 -6.74 -22.80 1.25
C LYS A 159 -5.52 -21.93 1.55
N GLU A 160 -4.88 -21.39 0.52
CA GLU A 160 -3.74 -20.49 0.70
C GLU A 160 -4.16 -19.15 1.33
N ALA A 161 -5.31 -18.60 0.97
CA ALA A 161 -5.83 -17.41 1.62
C ALA A 161 -6.04 -17.61 3.11
N HIS A 162 -6.70 -18.69 3.52
CA HIS A 162 -6.89 -19.03 4.94
C HIS A 162 -5.55 -19.23 5.67
N ARG A 163 -4.57 -19.87 5.02
CA ARG A 163 -3.20 -19.99 5.59
C ARG A 163 -2.57 -18.63 5.84
N LEU A 164 -2.66 -17.69 4.87
CA LEU A 164 -2.12 -16.35 5.00
C LEU A 164 -2.83 -15.52 6.07
N TYR A 165 -4.16 -15.62 6.18
CA TYR A 165 -4.91 -15.03 7.30
C TYR A 165 -4.45 -15.59 8.65
N GLY A 166 -4.20 -16.89 8.74
CA GLY A 166 -3.68 -17.53 9.97
C GLY A 166 -2.26 -17.04 10.32
N VAL A 167 -1.40 -16.77 9.33
CA VAL A 167 -0.08 -16.15 9.56
C VAL A 167 -0.24 -14.74 10.12
N LEU A 168 -1.10 -13.94 9.50
CA LEU A 168 -1.37 -12.56 9.91
C LEU A 168 -1.97 -12.51 11.33
N ASP A 169 -2.92 -13.41 11.63
CA ASP A 169 -3.60 -13.45 12.93
C ASP A 169 -2.62 -13.80 14.07
N ARG A 170 -1.76 -14.79 13.86
CA ARG A 170 -0.70 -15.13 14.83
C ARG A 170 0.23 -13.95 15.08
N ARG A 171 0.71 -13.31 14.00
CA ARG A 171 1.59 -12.14 14.13
C ARG A 171 0.93 -10.99 14.91
N LEU A 172 -0.32 -10.70 14.62
CA LEU A 172 -1.09 -9.66 15.31
C LEU A 172 -1.54 -10.09 16.73
N GLY A 173 -1.40 -11.35 17.09
CA GLY A 173 -1.50 -11.84 18.47
C GLY A 173 -0.23 -11.56 19.29
N GLU A 174 0.92 -11.42 18.66
CA GLU A 174 2.21 -11.14 19.29
C GLU A 174 2.49 -9.63 19.40
N ALA A 175 1.93 -8.81 18.50
CA ALA A 175 2.15 -7.38 18.44
C ALA A 175 0.89 -6.65 17.97
N GLU A 176 0.80 -5.36 18.29
CA GLU A 176 -0.33 -4.53 17.86
C GLU A 176 -0.37 -4.34 16.33
N PHE A 177 0.82 -4.20 15.71
CA PHE A 177 1.04 -4.01 14.28
C PHE A 177 2.07 -5.00 13.75
N VAL A 178 2.06 -5.27 12.43
CA VAL A 178 2.92 -6.30 11.85
C VAL A 178 4.42 -5.98 11.94
N GLY A 179 4.79 -4.71 11.89
CA GLY A 179 6.17 -4.24 12.03
C GLY A 179 6.58 -3.86 13.46
N ASP A 180 5.90 -4.40 14.50
CA ASP A 180 5.96 -4.05 15.92
C ASP A 180 5.30 -2.67 16.21
N THR A 181 5.52 -1.69 15.39
CA THR A 181 4.85 -0.38 15.38
C THR A 181 4.08 -0.17 14.09
N TYR A 182 3.11 0.74 14.10
CA TYR A 182 2.36 1.11 12.91
C TYR A 182 3.30 1.57 11.79
N SER A 183 3.16 1.00 10.59
CA SER A 183 4.15 1.12 9.53
C SER A 183 3.56 1.03 8.12
N VAL A 184 4.39 1.25 7.11
CA VAL A 184 4.02 1.04 5.69
C VAL A 184 3.59 -0.40 5.41
N ALA A 185 4.03 -1.39 6.20
CA ALA A 185 3.61 -2.78 6.03
C ALA A 185 2.12 -2.97 6.36
N ASP A 186 1.63 -2.33 7.43
CA ASP A 186 0.21 -2.35 7.79
C ASP A 186 -0.65 -1.71 6.71
N ILE A 187 -0.20 -0.55 6.18
CA ILE A 187 -0.87 0.15 5.08
C ILE A 187 -0.89 -0.72 3.81
N ALA A 188 0.15 -1.50 3.56
CA ALA A 188 0.22 -2.38 2.40
C ALA A 188 -0.74 -3.58 2.49
N ILE A 189 -0.89 -4.16 3.69
CA ILE A 189 -1.70 -5.36 3.92
C ILE A 189 -3.19 -5.03 3.95
N TRP A 190 -3.56 -3.96 4.64
CA TRP A 190 -4.94 -3.63 4.96
C TRP A 190 -5.89 -3.54 3.74
N PRO A 191 -5.54 -2.90 2.60
CA PRO A 191 -6.44 -2.82 1.44
C PRO A 191 -6.78 -4.18 0.83
N TRP A 192 -5.92 -5.17 0.98
CA TRP A 192 -6.19 -6.54 0.56
C TRP A 192 -7.10 -7.26 1.54
N VAL A 193 -6.90 -7.07 2.84
CA VAL A 193 -7.81 -7.58 3.88
C VAL A 193 -9.19 -6.93 3.75
N SER A 194 -9.29 -5.68 3.31
CA SER A 194 -10.59 -5.00 3.08
C SER A 194 -11.47 -5.67 2.01
N ARG A 195 -10.96 -6.69 1.34
CA ARG A 195 -11.68 -7.53 0.38
C ARG A 195 -12.02 -8.93 0.94
N TYR A 196 -12.04 -9.08 2.26
CA TYR A 196 -12.26 -10.36 2.94
C TYR A 196 -13.50 -11.12 2.43
N GLU A 197 -14.61 -10.43 2.13
CA GLU A 197 -15.82 -11.05 1.56
C GLU A 197 -15.57 -11.65 0.17
N TRP A 198 -14.73 -11.01 -0.67
CA TRP A 198 -14.36 -11.53 -1.99
C TRP A 198 -13.46 -12.75 -1.90
N GLN A 199 -12.84 -12.94 -0.75
CA GLN A 199 -11.98 -14.06 -0.43
C GLN A 199 -12.73 -15.15 0.34
N THR A 200 -14.06 -14.97 0.53
CA THR A 200 -14.93 -15.87 1.32
C THR A 200 -14.45 -16.08 2.76
N VAL A 201 -13.83 -15.04 3.34
CA VAL A 201 -13.30 -15.08 4.70
C VAL A 201 -14.22 -14.32 5.65
N ASP A 202 -14.56 -14.95 6.78
CA ASP A 202 -15.15 -14.27 7.94
C ASP A 202 -14.03 -13.85 8.90
N LEU A 203 -13.80 -12.56 9.04
CA LEU A 203 -12.75 -12.02 9.92
C LEU A 203 -12.98 -12.35 11.40
N LYS A 204 -14.17 -12.76 11.82
CA LYS A 204 -14.42 -13.24 13.19
C LYS A 204 -13.64 -14.52 13.52
N GLN A 205 -13.24 -15.29 12.52
CA GLN A 205 -12.35 -16.45 12.68
C GLN A 205 -10.89 -16.06 12.96
N TYR A 206 -10.54 -14.78 12.78
CA TYR A 206 -9.20 -14.21 12.95
C TYR A 206 -9.28 -12.99 13.87
N PRO A 207 -9.44 -13.15 15.17
CA PRO A 207 -9.80 -12.07 16.09
C PRO A 207 -8.74 -10.97 16.18
N ASN A 208 -7.45 -11.29 16.02
CA ASN A 208 -6.37 -10.30 16.02
C ASN A 208 -6.37 -9.48 14.72
N VAL A 209 -6.64 -10.13 13.58
CA VAL A 209 -6.84 -9.44 12.30
C VAL A 209 -8.06 -8.52 12.38
N LEU A 210 -9.16 -8.99 12.96
CA LEU A 210 -10.39 -8.18 13.13
C LEU A 210 -10.13 -6.93 13.98
N ARG A 211 -9.43 -7.06 15.11
CA ARG A 211 -9.02 -5.95 15.97
C ARG A 211 -8.19 -4.93 15.18
N TRP A 212 -7.13 -5.40 14.56
CA TRP A 212 -6.20 -4.59 13.75
C TRP A 212 -6.92 -3.91 12.57
N TYR A 213 -7.76 -4.66 11.86
CA TYR A 213 -8.55 -4.14 10.74
C TYR A 213 -9.41 -2.95 11.15
N ARG A 214 -10.17 -3.08 12.25
CA ARG A 214 -11.05 -2.03 12.76
C ARG A 214 -10.28 -0.80 13.25
N ALA A 215 -9.16 -1.00 13.92
CA ALA A 215 -8.31 0.09 14.38
C ALA A 215 -7.77 0.93 13.21
N LEU A 216 -7.33 0.28 12.13
CA LEU A 216 -6.86 0.98 10.93
C LEU A 216 -8.02 1.61 10.13
N ALA A 217 -9.15 0.90 9.98
CA ALA A 217 -10.32 1.44 9.30
C ALA A 217 -10.83 2.75 9.92
N ALA A 218 -10.67 2.94 11.23
CA ALA A 218 -11.09 4.15 11.93
C ALA A 218 -10.18 5.36 11.67
N ARG A 219 -9.00 5.18 11.07
CA ARG A 219 -8.08 6.29 10.80
C ARG A 219 -8.57 7.16 9.66
N PRO A 220 -8.49 8.50 9.76
CA PRO A 220 -8.96 9.42 8.72
C PRO A 220 -8.31 9.13 7.34
N ALA A 221 -7.01 8.85 7.30
CA ALA A 221 -6.28 8.56 6.08
C ALA A 221 -6.80 7.31 5.35
N PHE A 222 -7.23 6.28 6.10
CA PHE A 222 -7.84 5.08 5.51
C PHE A 222 -9.22 5.39 4.94
N GLN A 223 -10.01 6.21 5.63
CA GLN A 223 -11.32 6.64 5.14
C GLN A 223 -11.20 7.45 3.85
N THR A 224 -10.30 8.45 3.82
CA THR A 224 -10.08 9.29 2.65
C THR A 224 -9.42 8.51 1.49
N GLY A 225 -8.29 7.90 1.76
CA GLY A 225 -7.49 7.21 0.73
C GLY A 225 -8.19 6.00 0.10
N TYR A 226 -9.10 5.34 0.83
CA TYR A 226 -9.91 4.24 0.29
C TYR A 226 -10.79 4.67 -0.88
N HIS A 227 -11.19 5.93 -0.93
CA HIS A 227 -12.10 6.47 -1.93
C HIS A 227 -11.41 7.06 -3.17
N VAL A 228 -10.09 7.03 -3.23
CA VAL A 228 -9.32 7.51 -4.38
C VAL A 228 -9.22 6.43 -5.46
N PRO A 229 -9.39 6.76 -6.77
CA PRO A 229 -9.70 8.05 -7.38
C PRO A 229 -11.17 8.43 -7.32
N LYS A 230 -12.02 7.53 -6.90
CA LYS A 230 -13.47 7.74 -6.75
C LYS A 230 -14.07 6.82 -5.69
N LYS A 231 -15.11 7.27 -5.03
CA LYS A 231 -15.90 6.46 -4.11
C LYS A 231 -16.74 5.45 -4.90
N VAL A 232 -16.57 4.17 -4.64
CA VAL A 232 -17.36 3.08 -5.23
C VAL A 232 -18.23 2.35 -4.21
N GLN A 233 -17.82 2.36 -2.96
CA GLN A 233 -18.53 1.77 -1.81
C GLN A 233 -17.97 2.35 -0.52
N GLU A 234 -18.65 2.19 0.58
CA GLU A 234 -18.08 2.50 1.90
C GLU A 234 -16.92 1.55 2.25
N VAL A 235 -16.09 1.96 3.21
CA VAL A 235 -15.07 1.08 3.78
C VAL A 235 -15.80 -0.14 4.38
N PRO A 236 -15.51 -1.38 3.94
CA PRO A 236 -16.17 -2.55 4.47
C PRO A 236 -15.91 -2.71 5.97
N MET A 237 -16.97 -2.96 6.75
CA MET A 237 -16.85 -3.15 8.20
C MET A 237 -17.40 -4.53 8.56
N PRO A 238 -16.53 -5.45 9.08
CA PRO A 238 -16.91 -6.80 9.54
C PRO A 238 -17.55 -6.81 10.90
#